data_27fe5c58b9e00498c5ece2ce68ea6de5
#
_entry.id   27fe5c58b9e00498c5ece2ce68ea6de5
#
_cell.length_a   1.000
_cell.length_b   1.000
_cell.length_c   1.000
_cell.angle_alpha   90.00
_cell.angle_beta   90.00
_cell.angle_gamma   90.00
#
_symmetry.space_group_name_H-M   'P 1'
#
loop_
_entity.id
_entity.type
_entity.pdbx_description
1 polymer ?
#
loop_
_entity_poly.entity_id
_entity_poly.type
_entity_poly.pdbx_seq_one_letter_code
_entity_poly.pdbx_strand_id
1 'polypeptide(L)'
;VVAADALLQTGLSPEALLRCASEGERGPKRDTHPDNIAPALHGGIVMVRPEEPEIVIPLPVPTGLAVALVHPDLELETSEMRGILPDVLPLKQAVRQWGDCAALVVGLYEEDWDLITRALVDRAAEPHRSPFIPGFDAVRAAGLEAGALGAGLSGSGPSMFALCRSVSEAESVATAMAGAFAEVGLEGSDTHVSEVGDTGAHVIEAPA
;
A
#
# COMPACT_ATOMS: atom_id res chain seq x y z
N VAL A 1 -10.83 -11.50 12.98
CA VAL A 1 -12.09 -10.81 13.34
C VAL A 1 -13.23 -11.40 12.53
N VAL A 2 -13.18 -11.38 11.18
CA VAL A 2 -14.25 -11.87 10.27
C VAL A 2 -14.62 -13.34 10.57
N ALA A 3 -13.64 -14.23 10.72
CA ALA A 3 -13.89 -15.62 11.05
C ALA A 3 -14.56 -15.80 12.44
N ALA A 4 -14.17 -14.98 13.41
CA ALA A 4 -14.79 -15.02 14.75
C ALA A 4 -16.23 -14.50 14.72
N ASP A 5 -16.51 -13.43 13.98
CA ASP A 5 -17.86 -12.90 13.78
C ASP A 5 -18.79 -13.96 13.16
N ALA A 6 -18.31 -14.62 12.10
CA ALA A 6 -19.06 -15.68 11.44
C ALA A 6 -19.30 -16.89 12.35
N LEU A 7 -18.28 -17.35 13.09
CA LEU A 7 -18.39 -18.48 13.99
C LEU A 7 -19.35 -18.20 15.16
N LEU A 8 -19.28 -16.99 15.72
CA LEU A 8 -20.11 -16.57 16.85
C LEU A 8 -21.46 -16.02 16.43
N GLN A 9 -21.69 -15.85 15.13
CA GLN A 9 -22.92 -15.31 14.55
C GLN A 9 -23.31 -13.95 15.15
N THR A 10 -22.31 -13.10 15.40
CA THR A 10 -22.54 -11.80 16.06
C THR A 10 -23.10 -10.73 15.11
N GLY A 11 -22.85 -10.85 13.79
CA GLY A 11 -23.36 -9.96 12.77
C GLY A 11 -22.91 -8.51 12.94
N LEU A 12 -21.62 -8.32 13.24
CA LEU A 12 -21.03 -7.00 13.45
C LEU A 12 -21.07 -6.17 12.15
N SER A 13 -21.29 -4.85 12.29
CA SER A 13 -21.15 -3.95 11.17
C SER A 13 -19.68 -3.82 10.73
N PRO A 14 -19.42 -3.41 9.47
CA PRO A 14 -18.05 -3.18 8.98
C PRO A 14 -17.21 -2.28 9.89
N GLU A 15 -17.83 -1.21 10.44
CA GLU A 15 -17.16 -0.30 11.37
C GLU A 15 -16.86 -0.98 12.73
N ALA A 16 -17.72 -1.89 13.17
CA ALA A 16 -17.48 -2.66 14.40
C ALA A 16 -16.36 -3.69 14.18
N LEU A 17 -16.31 -4.34 13.01
CA LEU A 17 -15.22 -5.23 12.63
C LEU A 17 -13.89 -4.49 12.56
N LEU A 18 -13.88 -3.28 11.95
CA LEU A 18 -12.70 -2.42 11.88
C LEU A 18 -12.19 -2.08 13.28
N ARG A 19 -13.07 -1.64 14.18
CA ARG A 19 -12.70 -1.33 15.57
C ARG A 19 -12.13 -2.55 16.30
N CYS A 20 -12.75 -3.73 16.14
CA CYS A 20 -12.23 -4.96 16.74
C CYS A 20 -10.85 -5.35 16.18
N ALA A 21 -10.65 -5.16 14.87
CA ALA A 21 -9.36 -5.45 14.24
C ALA A 21 -8.29 -4.44 14.69
N SER A 22 -8.63 -3.15 14.73
CA SER A 22 -7.75 -2.08 15.24
C SER A 22 -7.34 -2.32 16.69
N GLU A 23 -8.27 -2.78 17.54
CA GLU A 23 -7.96 -3.12 18.94
C GLU A 23 -7.03 -4.34 19.02
N GLY A 24 -7.18 -5.33 18.14
CA GLY A 24 -6.31 -6.50 18.05
C GLY A 24 -4.88 -6.17 17.58
N GLU A 25 -4.73 -5.15 16.77
CA GLU A 25 -3.42 -4.64 16.29
C GLU A 25 -2.69 -3.77 17.33
N ARG A 26 -3.40 -3.32 18.38
CA ARG A 26 -2.78 -2.46 19.40
C ARG A 26 -1.62 -3.16 20.08
N GLY A 27 -0.41 -2.80 19.66
CA GLY A 27 0.82 -3.18 20.33
C GLY A 27 1.02 -2.45 21.66
N PRO A 28 2.15 -2.69 22.35
CA PRO A 28 2.48 -2.04 23.63
C PRO A 28 2.45 -0.51 23.59
N LYS A 29 2.66 0.10 22.42
CA LYS A 29 2.63 1.56 22.20
C LYS A 29 1.24 2.11 21.89
N ARG A 30 0.20 1.26 21.86
CA ARG A 30 -1.20 1.60 21.52
C ARG A 30 -1.39 2.22 20.13
N ASP A 31 -0.44 2.08 19.24
CA ASP A 31 -0.59 2.54 17.86
C ASP A 31 -1.43 1.54 17.08
N THR A 32 -2.39 2.02 16.31
CA THR A 32 -3.18 1.24 15.36
C THR A 32 -2.79 1.63 13.94
N HIS A 33 -2.95 0.70 13.01
CA HIS A 33 -2.66 0.90 11.60
C HIS A 33 -3.91 0.71 10.75
N PRO A 34 -4.89 1.62 10.84
CA PRO A 34 -6.15 1.48 10.11
C PRO A 34 -5.96 1.49 8.59
N ASP A 35 -4.88 2.11 8.11
CA ASP A 35 -4.43 2.10 6.71
C ASP A 35 -4.05 0.71 6.18
N ASN A 36 -3.65 -0.23 7.04
CA ASN A 36 -3.44 -1.64 6.68
C ASN A 36 -4.68 -2.49 6.93
N ILE A 37 -5.39 -2.24 8.03
CA ILE A 37 -6.55 -3.03 8.44
C ILE A 37 -7.74 -2.80 7.52
N ALA A 38 -8.02 -1.53 7.18
CA ALA A 38 -9.18 -1.18 6.39
C ALA A 38 -9.17 -1.84 4.99
N PRO A 39 -8.08 -1.78 4.18
CA PRO A 39 -8.08 -2.46 2.89
C PRO A 39 -8.14 -3.99 3.02
N ALA A 40 -7.58 -4.57 4.08
CA ALA A 40 -7.69 -6.01 4.32
C ALA A 40 -9.14 -6.44 4.63
N LEU A 41 -9.92 -5.60 5.30
CA LEU A 41 -11.33 -5.87 5.60
C LEU A 41 -12.26 -5.56 4.43
N HIS A 42 -12.04 -4.45 3.72
CA HIS A 42 -12.94 -3.97 2.67
C HIS A 42 -12.59 -4.49 1.28
N GLY A 43 -11.32 -4.79 1.02
CA GLY A 43 -10.79 -5.01 -0.33
C GLY A 43 -10.59 -3.70 -1.07
N GLY A 44 -10.07 -3.79 -2.29
CA GLY A 44 -9.90 -2.67 -3.19
C GLY A 44 -8.91 -1.61 -2.70
N ILE A 45 -9.19 -0.39 -3.09
CA ILE A 45 -8.46 0.80 -2.64
C ILE A 45 -9.35 1.56 -1.66
N VAL A 46 -8.83 1.90 -0.50
CA VAL A 46 -9.57 2.66 0.49
C VAL A 46 -8.78 3.90 0.93
N MET A 47 -9.48 4.99 1.12
CA MET A 47 -8.96 6.16 1.79
C MET A 47 -9.41 6.14 3.26
N VAL A 48 -8.45 6.20 4.19
CA VAL A 48 -8.74 6.23 5.62
C VAL A 48 -8.50 7.64 6.15
N ARG A 49 -9.53 8.21 6.79
CA ARG A 49 -9.40 9.47 7.53
C ARG A 49 -9.23 9.14 9.01
N PRO A 50 -8.15 9.64 9.65
CA PRO A 50 -7.83 9.33 11.05
C PRO A 50 -8.69 10.17 12.02
N GLU A 51 -10.00 9.94 12.00
CA GLU A 51 -10.96 10.52 12.93
C GLU A 51 -11.34 9.48 14.00
N GLU A 52 -12.10 9.86 15.00
CA GLU A 52 -12.66 8.95 15.98
C GLU A 52 -14.20 8.98 15.91
N PRO A 53 -14.84 7.95 15.36
CA PRO A 53 -14.25 6.74 14.74
C PRO A 53 -13.61 7.03 13.36
N GLU A 54 -12.67 6.17 12.95
CA GLU A 54 -12.04 6.26 11.63
C GLU A 54 -13.09 6.18 10.53
N ILE A 55 -12.93 7.03 9.50
CA ILE A 55 -13.79 7.03 8.32
C ILE A 55 -13.04 6.31 7.19
N VAL A 56 -13.59 5.20 6.73
CA VAL A 56 -13.09 4.46 5.57
C VAL A 56 -13.94 4.78 4.35
N ILE A 57 -13.30 5.24 3.30
CA ILE A 57 -13.96 5.61 2.04
C ILE A 57 -13.42 4.70 0.94
N PRO A 58 -14.23 3.75 0.42
CA PRO A 58 -13.85 2.97 -0.74
C PRO A 58 -13.65 3.87 -1.96
N LEU A 59 -12.57 3.62 -2.70
CA LEU A 59 -12.29 4.27 -3.97
C LEU A 59 -12.50 3.28 -5.12
N PRO A 60 -12.85 3.75 -6.32
CA PRO A 60 -12.98 2.85 -7.46
C PRO A 60 -11.63 2.24 -7.82
N VAL A 61 -11.67 0.99 -8.25
CA VAL A 61 -10.50 0.29 -8.79
C VAL A 61 -10.63 0.27 -10.31
N PRO A 62 -9.74 0.96 -11.05
CA PRO A 62 -9.73 0.90 -12.50
C PRO A 62 -9.62 -0.53 -13.02
N THR A 63 -10.33 -0.82 -14.11
CA THR A 63 -10.35 -2.15 -14.70
C THR A 63 -8.95 -2.61 -15.11
N GLY A 64 -8.54 -3.78 -14.62
CA GLY A 64 -7.22 -4.36 -14.89
C GLY A 64 -6.08 -3.82 -14.06
N LEU A 65 -6.35 -2.86 -13.14
CA LEU A 65 -5.31 -2.36 -12.25
C LEU A 65 -4.69 -3.52 -11.45
N ALA A 66 -3.38 -3.66 -11.57
CA ALA A 66 -2.61 -4.70 -10.91
C ALA A 66 -1.47 -4.10 -10.09
N VAL A 67 -1.01 -4.85 -9.12
CA VAL A 67 0.09 -4.47 -8.24
C VAL A 67 1.20 -5.52 -8.30
N ALA A 68 2.44 -5.06 -8.39
CA ALA A 68 3.63 -5.80 -8.07
C ALA A 68 4.12 -5.36 -6.69
N LEU A 69 4.40 -6.30 -5.81
CA LEU A 69 5.03 -6.07 -4.52
C LEU A 69 6.35 -6.84 -4.48
N VAL A 70 7.43 -6.18 -4.12
CA VAL A 70 8.76 -6.78 -4.00
C VAL A 70 9.29 -6.52 -2.60
N HIS A 71 9.57 -7.58 -1.87
CA HIS A 71 10.12 -7.53 -0.51
C HIS A 71 11.56 -8.05 -0.52
N PRO A 72 12.58 -7.17 -0.37
CA PRO A 72 13.97 -7.60 -0.28
C PRO A 72 14.24 -8.30 1.05
N ASP A 73 15.28 -9.13 1.11
CA ASP A 73 15.77 -9.72 2.36
C ASP A 73 16.48 -8.64 3.21
N LEU A 74 15.68 -7.77 3.77
CA LEU A 74 16.09 -6.64 4.61
C LEU A 74 15.03 -6.40 5.69
N GLU A 75 15.45 -6.35 6.95
CA GLU A 75 14.58 -5.98 8.06
C GLU A 75 14.72 -4.49 8.41
N LEU A 76 13.59 -3.80 8.48
CA LEU A 76 13.48 -2.43 9.00
C LEU A 76 12.40 -2.37 10.07
N GLU A 77 12.78 -1.92 11.25
CA GLU A 77 11.84 -1.75 12.36
C GLU A 77 10.84 -0.62 12.07
N THR A 78 9.54 -0.95 12.00
CA THR A 78 8.48 0.03 11.71
C THR A 78 8.51 1.21 12.67
N SER A 79 8.84 0.97 13.95
CA SER A 79 8.94 2.02 14.95
C SER A 79 10.09 2.99 14.69
N GLU A 80 11.20 2.53 14.15
CA GLU A 80 12.33 3.36 13.76
C GLU A 80 11.98 4.19 12.52
N MET A 81 11.37 3.54 11.51
CA MET A 81 10.92 4.19 10.28
C MET A 81 9.81 5.24 10.49
N ARG A 82 9.15 5.21 11.65
CA ARG A 82 8.26 6.29 12.09
C ARG A 82 9.01 7.41 12.77
N GLY A 83 9.99 7.06 13.60
CA GLY A 83 10.78 8.02 14.35
C GLY A 83 11.62 8.96 13.48
N ILE A 84 11.93 8.60 12.25
CA ILE A 84 12.68 9.43 11.31
C ILE A 84 11.81 10.44 10.55
N LEU A 85 10.49 10.32 10.61
CA LEU A 85 9.60 11.25 9.92
C LEU A 85 9.59 12.60 10.64
N PRO A 86 9.58 13.72 9.90
CA PRO A 86 9.53 15.04 10.49
C PRO A 86 8.17 15.33 11.10
N ASP A 87 8.13 16.02 12.23
CA ASP A 87 6.87 16.47 12.86
C ASP A 87 6.13 17.51 12.02
N VAL A 88 6.81 18.18 11.10
CA VAL A 88 6.25 19.25 10.25
C VAL A 88 6.76 19.13 8.82
N LEU A 89 5.90 19.44 7.86
CA LEU A 89 6.27 19.57 6.45
C LEU A 89 6.28 21.04 6.04
N PRO A 90 7.24 21.48 5.22
CA PRO A 90 7.18 22.80 4.61
C PRO A 90 5.86 22.97 3.83
N LEU A 91 5.17 24.11 4.02
CA LEU A 91 3.85 24.34 3.40
C LEU A 91 3.84 24.09 1.89
N LYS A 92 4.89 24.48 1.18
CA LYS A 92 5.02 24.23 -0.26
C LYS A 92 5.03 22.74 -0.62
N GLN A 93 5.64 21.91 0.21
CA GLN A 93 5.69 20.45 0.06
C GLN A 93 4.33 19.83 0.38
N ALA A 94 3.71 20.27 1.49
CA ALA A 94 2.39 19.83 1.89
C ALA A 94 1.32 20.14 0.82
N VAL A 95 1.31 21.36 0.26
CA VAL A 95 0.39 21.74 -0.82
C VAL A 95 0.55 20.84 -2.05
N ARG A 96 1.78 20.50 -2.43
CA ARG A 96 2.03 19.56 -3.53
C ARG A 96 1.50 18.16 -3.20
N GLN A 97 1.79 17.65 -2.01
CA GLN A 97 1.31 16.34 -1.56
C GLN A 97 -0.22 16.26 -1.57
N TRP A 98 -0.90 17.31 -1.09
CA TRP A 98 -2.38 17.35 -1.13
C TRP A 98 -2.90 17.35 -2.56
N GLY A 99 -2.24 18.09 -3.47
CA GLY A 99 -2.58 18.10 -4.89
C GLY A 99 -2.39 16.72 -5.54
N ASP A 100 -1.26 16.05 -5.26
CA ASP A 100 -0.99 14.71 -5.78
C ASP A 100 -2.02 13.69 -5.22
N CYS A 101 -2.35 13.72 -3.93
CA CYS A 101 -3.39 12.87 -3.36
C CYS A 101 -4.77 13.09 -3.99
N ALA A 102 -5.16 14.35 -4.16
CA ALA A 102 -6.44 14.68 -4.81
C ALA A 102 -6.46 14.25 -6.28
N ALA A 103 -5.36 14.46 -7.01
CA ALA A 103 -5.22 14.04 -8.40
C ALA A 103 -5.25 12.50 -8.55
N LEU A 104 -4.64 11.76 -7.62
CA LEU A 104 -4.73 10.30 -7.60
C LEU A 104 -6.18 9.83 -7.46
N VAL A 105 -6.94 10.41 -6.50
CA VAL A 105 -8.37 10.08 -6.33
C VAL A 105 -9.16 10.35 -7.60
N VAL A 106 -8.98 11.53 -8.23
CA VAL A 106 -9.65 11.86 -9.49
C VAL A 106 -9.23 10.88 -10.59
N GLY A 107 -7.94 10.56 -10.71
CA GLY A 107 -7.43 9.60 -11.69
C GLY A 107 -8.06 8.22 -11.55
N LEU A 108 -8.29 7.74 -10.31
CA LEU A 108 -8.98 6.47 -10.06
C LEU A 108 -10.45 6.53 -10.49
N TYR A 109 -11.17 7.64 -10.24
CA TYR A 109 -12.57 7.80 -10.61
C TYR A 109 -12.77 7.92 -12.13
N GLU A 110 -11.86 8.60 -12.82
CA GLU A 110 -11.93 8.84 -14.27
C GLU A 110 -11.22 7.75 -15.10
N GLU A 111 -10.58 6.77 -14.44
CA GLU A 111 -9.68 5.78 -15.07
C GLU A 111 -8.59 6.45 -15.93
N ASP A 112 -8.13 7.64 -15.50
CA ASP A 112 -7.07 8.41 -16.19
C ASP A 112 -5.69 7.91 -15.75
N TRP A 113 -5.14 6.97 -16.51
CA TRP A 113 -3.84 6.37 -16.26
C TRP A 113 -2.68 7.39 -16.24
N ASP A 114 -2.76 8.44 -17.05
CA ASP A 114 -1.73 9.49 -17.10
C ASP A 114 -1.78 10.34 -15.82
N LEU A 115 -2.98 10.62 -15.31
CA LEU A 115 -3.16 11.34 -14.07
C LEU A 115 -2.70 10.49 -12.88
N ILE A 116 -3.05 9.19 -12.85
CA ILE A 116 -2.58 8.24 -11.83
C ILE A 116 -1.04 8.23 -11.81
N THR A 117 -0.40 8.04 -12.97
CA THR A 117 1.07 8.01 -13.10
C THR A 117 1.72 9.27 -12.53
N ARG A 118 1.18 10.45 -12.82
CA ARG A 118 1.75 11.74 -12.36
C ARG A 118 1.49 12.00 -10.88
N ALA A 119 0.43 11.44 -10.34
CA ALA A 119 -0.01 11.65 -8.97
C ALA A 119 0.57 10.64 -7.96
N LEU A 120 1.12 9.51 -8.43
CA LEU A 120 1.67 8.45 -7.58
C LEU A 120 3.06 8.84 -7.05
N VAL A 121 3.09 9.86 -6.21
CA VAL A 121 4.31 10.43 -5.64
C VAL A 121 4.12 10.67 -4.14
N ASP A 122 4.98 10.09 -3.32
CA ASP A 122 5.07 10.41 -1.89
C ASP A 122 6.17 11.46 -1.67
N ARG A 123 5.77 12.64 -1.20
CA ARG A 123 6.67 13.74 -0.84
C ARG A 123 6.85 13.89 0.67
N ALA A 124 6.11 13.12 1.45
CA ALA A 124 6.07 13.26 2.90
C ALA A 124 6.96 12.24 3.61
N ALA A 125 6.81 10.96 3.30
CA ALA A 125 7.50 9.88 4.01
C ALA A 125 8.66 9.28 3.21
N GLU A 126 8.44 9.03 1.91
CA GLU A 126 9.43 8.37 1.04
C GLU A 126 10.81 9.06 1.04
N PRO A 127 10.94 10.40 0.97
CA PRO A 127 12.25 11.06 0.98
C PRO A 127 13.06 10.81 2.26
N HIS A 128 12.39 10.48 3.35
CA HIS A 128 13.04 10.20 4.64
C HIS A 128 13.34 8.71 4.83
N ARG A 129 12.54 7.82 4.23
CA ARG A 129 12.66 6.36 4.38
C ARG A 129 13.52 5.71 3.31
N SER A 130 13.48 6.21 2.07
CA SER A 130 14.23 5.64 0.96
C SER A 130 15.74 5.53 1.19
N PRO A 131 16.42 6.44 1.93
CA PRO A 131 17.85 6.29 2.20
C PRO A 131 18.23 5.05 3.02
N PHE A 132 17.27 4.42 3.70
CA PHE A 132 17.49 3.20 4.48
C PHE A 132 17.30 1.92 3.66
N ILE A 133 16.91 2.05 2.39
CA ILE A 133 16.69 0.91 1.49
C ILE A 133 17.75 0.96 0.38
N PRO A 134 18.78 0.08 0.46
CA PRO A 134 19.81 0.04 -0.56
C PRO A 134 19.20 -0.16 -1.95
N GLY A 135 19.61 0.65 -2.91
CA GLY A 135 19.15 0.55 -4.30
C GLY A 135 17.74 1.09 -4.57
N PHE A 136 17.07 1.75 -3.61
CA PHE A 136 15.69 2.24 -3.77
C PHE A 136 15.44 2.94 -5.12
N ASP A 137 16.27 3.92 -5.48
CA ASP A 137 16.09 4.68 -6.72
C ASP A 137 16.29 3.81 -7.98
N ALA A 138 17.24 2.87 -7.95
CA ALA A 138 17.49 1.92 -9.04
C ALA A 138 16.31 0.95 -9.21
N VAL A 139 15.78 0.42 -8.11
CA VAL A 139 14.62 -0.49 -8.11
C VAL A 139 13.38 0.23 -8.63
N ARG A 140 13.15 1.48 -8.19
CA ARG A 140 12.07 2.33 -8.70
C ARG A 140 12.21 2.60 -10.19
N ALA A 141 13.41 2.95 -10.65
CA ALA A 141 13.69 3.19 -12.06
C ALA A 141 13.46 1.93 -12.90
N ALA A 142 13.94 0.76 -12.45
CA ALA A 142 13.71 -0.52 -13.13
C ALA A 142 12.21 -0.85 -13.26
N GLY A 143 11.41 -0.60 -12.22
CA GLY A 143 9.96 -0.77 -12.27
C GLY A 143 9.30 0.14 -13.30
N LEU A 144 9.67 1.42 -13.33
CA LEU A 144 9.14 2.39 -14.29
C LEU A 144 9.56 2.06 -15.73
N GLU A 145 10.81 1.67 -15.96
CA GLU A 145 11.31 1.25 -17.29
C GLU A 145 10.63 -0.04 -17.77
N ALA A 146 10.25 -0.93 -16.86
CA ALA A 146 9.48 -2.13 -17.17
C ALA A 146 7.99 -1.89 -17.43
N GLY A 147 7.48 -0.65 -17.30
CA GLY A 147 6.13 -0.24 -17.65
C GLY A 147 5.21 0.08 -16.48
N ALA A 148 5.71 0.14 -15.24
CA ALA A 148 4.89 0.55 -14.11
C ALA A 148 4.33 1.96 -14.28
N LEU A 149 3.08 2.18 -13.85
CA LEU A 149 2.46 3.50 -13.73
C LEU A 149 3.19 4.37 -12.70
N GLY A 150 3.64 3.75 -11.63
CA GLY A 150 4.41 4.36 -10.57
C GLY A 150 4.86 3.28 -9.60
N ALA A 151 5.93 3.58 -8.85
CA ALA A 151 6.48 2.69 -7.84
C ALA A 151 6.95 3.51 -6.63
N GLY A 152 6.85 2.92 -5.44
CA GLY A 152 7.23 3.55 -4.19
C GLY A 152 7.25 2.58 -3.03
N LEU A 153 7.32 3.11 -1.81
CA LEU A 153 7.35 2.31 -0.60
C LEU A 153 5.98 1.75 -0.24
N SER A 154 5.92 0.49 0.14
CA SER A 154 4.77 -0.11 0.79
C SER A 154 4.89 0.11 2.31
N GLY A 155 4.08 1.04 2.82
CA GLY A 155 4.10 1.39 4.24
C GLY A 155 5.45 1.95 4.71
N SER A 156 6.03 1.35 5.75
CA SER A 156 7.34 1.73 6.28
C SER A 156 8.53 1.25 5.43
N GLY A 157 8.30 0.39 4.47
CA GLY A 157 9.32 -0.39 3.79
C GLY A 157 9.75 -1.63 4.62
N PRO A 158 10.73 -2.42 4.18
CA PRO A 158 11.52 -2.24 2.96
C PRO A 158 10.79 -2.63 1.68
N SER A 159 9.60 -3.23 1.78
CA SER A 159 8.81 -3.60 0.61
C SER A 159 8.55 -2.39 -0.28
N MET A 160 8.67 -2.61 -1.58
CA MET A 160 8.30 -1.64 -2.60
C MET A 160 7.15 -2.17 -3.43
N PHE A 161 6.21 -1.30 -3.78
CA PHE A 161 5.11 -1.63 -4.68
C PHE A 161 5.26 -0.91 -6.01
N ALA A 162 4.63 -1.45 -7.04
CA ALA A 162 4.41 -0.78 -8.30
C ALA A 162 2.98 -1.04 -8.78
N LEU A 163 2.31 -0.02 -9.32
CA LEU A 163 1.01 -0.16 -9.97
C LEU A 163 1.19 -0.35 -11.47
N CYS A 164 0.39 -1.23 -12.06
CA CYS A 164 0.45 -1.64 -13.45
C CYS A 164 -0.94 -1.71 -14.06
N ARG A 165 -1.06 -1.69 -15.41
CA ARG A 165 -2.34 -1.78 -16.12
C ARG A 165 -2.84 -3.20 -16.30
N SER A 166 -2.02 -4.20 -15.97
CA SER A 166 -2.37 -5.61 -16.05
C SER A 166 -1.46 -6.47 -15.19
N VAL A 167 -1.91 -7.69 -14.87
CA VAL A 167 -1.10 -8.70 -14.17
C VAL A 167 0.18 -9.02 -14.95
N SER A 168 0.11 -9.14 -16.27
CA SER A 168 1.29 -9.45 -17.10
C SER A 168 2.35 -8.33 -17.06
N GLU A 169 1.93 -7.05 -17.02
CA GLU A 169 2.86 -5.94 -16.79
C GLU A 169 3.46 -6.03 -15.38
N ALA A 170 2.63 -6.29 -14.37
CA ALA A 170 3.07 -6.39 -12.99
C ALA A 170 4.07 -7.53 -12.77
N GLU A 171 3.94 -8.67 -13.45
CA GLU A 171 4.92 -9.77 -13.43
C GLU A 171 6.27 -9.33 -14.00
N SER A 172 6.27 -8.62 -15.12
CA SER A 172 7.47 -8.07 -15.74
C SER A 172 8.15 -7.02 -14.84
N VAL A 173 7.34 -6.15 -14.25
CA VAL A 173 7.80 -5.12 -13.31
C VAL A 173 8.38 -5.73 -12.03
N ALA A 174 7.70 -6.73 -11.44
CA ALA A 174 8.21 -7.43 -10.26
C ALA A 174 9.58 -8.06 -10.52
N THR A 175 9.74 -8.70 -11.69
CA THR A 175 10.99 -9.31 -12.09
C THR A 175 12.12 -8.28 -12.23
N ALA A 176 11.83 -7.13 -12.87
CA ALA A 176 12.81 -6.06 -13.05
C ALA A 176 13.21 -5.43 -11.69
N MET A 177 12.26 -5.17 -10.82
CA MET A 177 12.50 -4.61 -9.49
C MET A 177 13.31 -5.57 -8.60
N ALA A 178 12.99 -6.87 -8.61
CA ALA A 178 13.75 -7.89 -7.86
C ALA A 178 15.18 -8.02 -8.40
N GLY A 179 15.36 -7.96 -9.72
CA GLY A 179 16.69 -7.92 -10.35
C GLY A 179 17.51 -6.72 -9.89
N ALA A 180 16.93 -5.55 -9.83
CA ALA A 180 17.61 -4.34 -9.36
C ALA A 180 17.99 -4.41 -7.87
N PHE A 181 17.20 -5.08 -7.02
CA PHE A 181 17.59 -5.37 -5.64
C PHE A 181 18.79 -6.33 -5.58
N ALA A 182 18.81 -7.36 -6.42
CA ALA A 182 19.94 -8.30 -6.48
C ALA A 182 21.24 -7.60 -6.90
N GLU A 183 21.21 -6.62 -7.81
CA GLU A 183 22.38 -5.85 -8.23
C GLU A 183 23.04 -5.05 -7.08
N VAL A 184 22.28 -4.73 -6.03
CA VAL A 184 22.80 -4.05 -4.84
C VAL A 184 23.07 -5.01 -3.67
N GLY A 185 23.05 -6.32 -3.93
CA GLY A 185 23.39 -7.36 -2.95
C GLY A 185 22.20 -7.82 -2.08
N LEU A 186 20.97 -7.45 -2.42
CA LEU A 186 19.74 -7.94 -1.78
C LEU A 186 19.12 -9.03 -2.66
N GLU A 187 19.79 -10.18 -2.72
CA GLU A 187 19.34 -11.35 -3.47
C GLU A 187 18.18 -12.05 -2.78
N GLY A 188 17.33 -12.76 -3.54
CA GLY A 188 16.25 -13.58 -2.98
C GLY A 188 15.01 -12.78 -2.54
N SER A 189 14.75 -11.62 -3.15
CA SER A 189 13.54 -10.85 -2.87
C SER A 189 12.28 -11.67 -3.14
N ASP A 190 11.33 -11.65 -2.20
CA ASP A 190 10.00 -12.21 -2.40
C ASP A 190 9.18 -11.28 -3.30
N THR A 191 8.48 -11.86 -4.27
CA THR A 191 7.63 -11.11 -5.19
C THR A 191 6.19 -11.60 -5.13
N HIS A 192 5.24 -10.65 -5.09
CA HIS A 192 3.81 -10.92 -5.15
C HIS A 192 3.19 -10.06 -6.24
N VAL A 193 2.35 -10.68 -7.07
CA VAL A 193 1.61 -10.00 -8.14
C VAL A 193 0.16 -10.40 -8.08
N SER A 194 -0.72 -9.42 -8.19
CA SER A 194 -2.17 -9.66 -8.27
C SER A 194 -2.88 -8.48 -8.95
N GLU A 195 -4.08 -8.73 -9.45
CA GLU A 195 -5.04 -7.64 -9.62
C GLU A 195 -5.38 -7.02 -8.27
N VAL A 196 -5.73 -5.75 -8.28
CA VAL A 196 -6.30 -5.10 -7.10
C VAL A 196 -7.73 -5.59 -6.95
N GLY A 197 -7.91 -6.57 -6.05
CA GLY A 197 -9.22 -7.18 -5.81
C GLY A 197 -10.17 -6.22 -5.07
N ASP A 198 -11.45 -6.32 -5.36
CA ASP A 198 -12.53 -5.56 -4.73
C ASP A 198 -13.14 -6.24 -3.49
N THR A 199 -12.70 -7.47 -3.20
CA THR A 199 -13.24 -8.30 -2.12
C THR A 199 -12.26 -8.36 -0.96
N GLY A 200 -12.69 -7.88 0.20
CA GLY A 200 -11.92 -7.97 1.45
C GLY A 200 -12.01 -9.34 2.12
N ALA A 201 -11.61 -9.37 3.38
CA ALA A 201 -11.65 -10.59 4.18
C ALA A 201 -13.07 -11.17 4.23
N HIS A 202 -13.24 -12.41 3.83
CA HIS A 202 -14.51 -13.12 3.82
C HIS A 202 -14.34 -14.58 4.23
N VAL A 203 -15.44 -15.21 4.60
CA VAL A 203 -15.47 -16.64 4.91
C VAL A 203 -15.60 -17.42 3.60
N ILE A 204 -14.66 -18.31 3.36
CA ILE A 204 -14.76 -19.29 2.28
C ILE A 204 -15.40 -20.57 2.80
N GLU A 205 -16.36 -21.13 2.07
CA GLU A 205 -16.88 -22.45 2.40
C GLU A 205 -15.76 -23.48 2.18
N ALA A 206 -15.57 -24.35 3.17
CA ALA A 206 -14.67 -25.48 3.00
C ALA A 206 -15.21 -26.37 1.86
N PRO A 207 -14.36 -26.84 0.93
CA PRO A 207 -14.82 -27.81 -0.05
C PRO A 207 -15.39 -29.03 0.67
N ALA A 208 -16.58 -29.46 0.25
CA ALA A 208 -17.30 -30.59 0.81
C ALA A 208 -16.52 -31.91 0.68
#